data_80974f695d07c89522c6f6c4d0a271c5
#
_entry.id   80974f695d07c89522c6f6c4d0a271c5
#
_cell.length_a   1.000
_cell.length_b   1.000
_cell.length_c   1.000
_cell.angle_alpha   90.00
_cell.angle_beta   90.00
_cell.angle_gamma   90.00
#
_symmetry.space_group_name_H-M   'P 1'
#
loop_
_entity.id
_entity.type
_entity.pdbx_description
1 polymer ?
#
loop_
_entity_poly.entity_id
_entity_poly.type
_entity_poly.pdbx_seq_one_letter_code
_entity_poly.pdbx_strand_id
1 'polypeptide(L)'
;MDRKGRGAGLGRSLQKLREKLGEKLREALLAVLPISAVVIILCFTIAPVTPGVLLCFLLGAVLVIAGMMFFTLGADMSMTPMGGKVGGAVTRSGKLWKVVLIFFILGFIITVSEPDLTVLANQVPQVPNMVIICAVAAGVGIFLVLAILRMLLGIALPPVLTFFYVICFILAFFTPREFLSVAFDSGGVTTGPMTVPFIMALGVGIASIRSDRHAADDSFGLIAMCSVGPILAVLLLGIFYNPTGAGYEPSSVPAPNDSAELWAMFASEIPQYMQEIALSLLPIVLFFGLYQVVSLHMSRQSLGRVAVGLVYTYIGLVLFLTGANVGFLPAGNYLGSVLASGEYRWALIPAAMVMGFLIVRAEPAVYVLNKRVEEMTDGAISSGAMGLALGFAVALSLALAMVRVLTGISVLWFLIPGYAIALGISFFVPKIYTAIAFDAGGV
;
A
#
# COMPACT_ATOMS: atom_id res chain seq x y z
N MET A 1 -22.66 45.17 5.91
CA MET A 1 -23.55 44.06 6.28
C MET A 1 -22.98 42.68 5.92
N ASP A 2 -21.67 42.39 6.12
CA ASP A 2 -21.08 41.14 5.60
C ASP A 2 -20.15 40.36 6.59
N ARG A 3 -20.11 40.72 7.86
CA ARG A 3 -19.34 39.96 8.88
C ARG A 3 -20.07 38.75 9.46
N LYS A 4 -21.41 38.73 9.50
CA LYS A 4 -22.21 37.63 10.05
C LYS A 4 -22.29 36.43 9.10
N GLY A 5 -22.24 36.62 7.78
CA GLY A 5 -22.27 35.53 6.80
C GLY A 5 -20.96 34.73 6.74
N ARG A 6 -19.81 35.41 6.92
CA ARG A 6 -18.49 34.73 6.95
C ARG A 6 -18.28 33.89 8.20
N GLY A 7 -18.79 34.32 9.37
CA GLY A 7 -18.69 33.55 10.62
C GLY A 7 -19.52 32.25 10.60
N ALA A 8 -20.72 32.29 10.02
CA ALA A 8 -21.58 31.11 9.90
C ALA A 8 -21.02 30.09 8.87
N GLY A 9 -20.36 30.57 7.82
CA GLY A 9 -19.67 29.68 6.87
C GLY A 9 -18.43 28.99 7.46
N LEU A 10 -17.64 29.75 8.24
CA LEU A 10 -16.45 29.21 8.92
C LEU A 10 -16.83 28.17 9.99
N GLY A 11 -17.88 28.43 10.77
CA GLY A 11 -18.37 27.48 11.78
C GLY A 11 -18.86 26.16 11.18
N ARG A 12 -19.60 26.20 10.07
CA ARG A 12 -20.02 24.98 9.33
C ARG A 12 -18.85 24.22 8.73
N SER A 13 -17.83 24.93 8.24
CA SER A 13 -16.62 24.31 7.69
C SER A 13 -15.81 23.61 8.78
N LEU A 14 -15.65 24.25 9.94
CA LEU A 14 -14.95 23.67 11.10
C LEU A 14 -15.71 22.46 11.68
N GLN A 15 -17.03 22.53 11.73
CA GLN A 15 -17.84 21.41 12.19
C GLN A 15 -17.70 20.20 11.26
N LYS A 16 -17.77 20.37 9.93
CA LYS A 16 -17.53 19.30 8.95
C LYS A 16 -16.12 18.71 9.04
N LEU A 17 -15.11 19.55 9.29
CA LEU A 17 -13.74 19.06 9.48
C LEU A 17 -13.63 18.24 10.76
N ARG A 18 -14.23 18.69 11.87
CA ARG A 18 -14.25 17.93 13.12
C ARG A 18 -14.97 16.59 13.00
N GLU A 19 -16.09 16.54 12.28
CA GLU A 19 -16.83 15.30 12.01
C GLU A 19 -15.96 14.32 11.21
N LYS A 20 -15.30 14.78 10.13
CA LYS A 20 -14.39 13.94 9.32
C LYS A 20 -13.16 13.48 10.11
N LEU A 21 -12.56 14.35 10.91
CA LEU A 21 -11.44 13.95 11.77
C LEU A 21 -11.88 12.91 12.81
N GLY A 22 -13.07 13.06 13.40
CA GLY A 22 -13.62 12.08 14.33
C GLY A 22 -13.89 10.71 13.66
N GLU A 23 -14.39 10.72 12.43
CA GLU A 23 -14.57 9.51 11.62
C GLU A 23 -13.22 8.82 11.36
N LYS A 24 -12.20 9.56 10.87
CA LYS A 24 -10.88 9.04 10.59
C LYS A 24 -10.13 8.56 11.84
N LEU A 25 -10.30 9.26 12.96
CA LEU A 25 -9.77 8.80 14.24
C LEU A 25 -10.41 7.48 14.68
N ARG A 26 -11.73 7.34 14.53
CA ARG A 26 -12.43 6.10 14.84
C ARG A 26 -11.95 4.96 13.95
N GLU A 27 -11.77 5.20 12.65
CA GLU A 27 -11.21 4.22 11.71
C GLU A 27 -9.81 3.77 12.17
N ALA A 28 -8.90 4.72 12.47
CA ALA A 28 -7.55 4.43 12.95
C ALA A 28 -7.54 3.66 14.28
N LEU A 29 -8.41 4.02 15.23
CA LEU A 29 -8.54 3.29 16.51
C LEU A 29 -9.02 1.85 16.29
N LEU A 30 -10.05 1.64 15.47
CA LEU A 30 -10.56 0.32 15.16
C LEU A 30 -9.55 -0.55 14.41
N ALA A 31 -8.63 0.07 13.69
CA ALA A 31 -7.55 -0.57 12.99
C ALA A 31 -6.42 -1.02 13.92
N VAL A 32 -5.89 -0.10 14.71
CA VAL A 32 -4.64 -0.31 15.47
C VAL A 32 -4.87 -0.96 16.84
N LEU A 33 -5.98 -0.64 17.54
CA LEU A 33 -6.21 -1.18 18.89
C LEU A 33 -6.34 -2.71 18.95
N PRO A 34 -7.04 -3.41 18.02
CA PRO A 34 -7.11 -4.87 18.07
C PRO A 34 -5.74 -5.53 17.90
N ILE A 35 -4.91 -5.00 16.98
CA ILE A 35 -3.54 -5.47 16.77
C ILE A 35 -2.70 -5.24 18.02
N SER A 36 -2.79 -4.03 18.60
CA SER A 36 -2.08 -3.69 19.83
C SER A 36 -2.49 -4.58 21.00
N ALA A 37 -3.78 -4.92 21.10
CA ALA A 37 -4.27 -5.84 22.13
C ALA A 37 -3.68 -7.25 21.98
N VAL A 38 -3.59 -7.77 20.76
CA VAL A 38 -2.96 -9.08 20.51
C VAL A 38 -1.48 -9.05 20.89
N VAL A 39 -0.75 -8.01 20.49
CA VAL A 39 0.67 -7.83 20.85
C VAL A 39 0.84 -7.78 22.37
N ILE A 40 0.03 -7.00 23.08
CA ILE A 40 0.07 -6.89 24.53
C ILE A 40 -0.21 -8.25 25.18
N ILE A 41 -1.22 -9.00 24.74
CA ILE A 41 -1.52 -10.33 25.25
C ILE A 41 -0.31 -11.26 25.07
N LEU A 42 0.33 -11.25 23.90
CA LEU A 42 1.53 -12.08 23.65
C LEU A 42 2.70 -11.66 24.55
N CYS A 43 2.88 -10.36 24.78
CA CYS A 43 3.91 -9.85 25.68
C CYS A 43 3.72 -10.26 27.15
N PHE A 44 2.49 -10.43 27.60
CA PHE A 44 2.20 -10.86 28.98
C PHE A 44 2.04 -12.37 29.16
N THR A 45 2.02 -13.16 28.07
CA THR A 45 1.77 -14.61 28.13
C THR A 45 2.93 -15.43 27.63
N ILE A 46 3.21 -15.38 26.32
CA ILE A 46 4.12 -16.32 25.65
C ILE A 46 5.52 -15.73 25.47
N ALA A 47 5.60 -14.43 25.22
CA ALA A 47 6.88 -13.74 24.91
C ALA A 47 7.06 -12.48 25.79
N PRO A 48 7.46 -12.66 27.07
CA PRO A 48 7.66 -11.54 27.96
C PRO A 48 8.72 -10.54 27.40
N VAL A 49 8.34 -9.27 27.31
CA VAL A 49 9.18 -8.19 26.82
C VAL A 49 9.66 -7.31 27.99
N THR A 50 10.76 -6.60 27.80
CA THR A 50 11.19 -5.60 28.76
C THR A 50 10.22 -4.41 28.77
N PRO A 51 10.07 -3.71 29.91
CA PRO A 51 9.19 -2.54 29.99
C PRO A 51 9.51 -1.46 28.97
N GLY A 52 10.79 -1.28 28.61
CA GLY A 52 11.25 -0.33 27.60
C GLY A 52 10.68 -0.64 26.21
N VAL A 53 10.75 -1.90 25.77
CA VAL A 53 10.18 -2.33 24.48
C VAL A 53 8.66 -2.15 24.46
N LEU A 54 7.98 -2.48 25.56
CA LEU A 54 6.53 -2.29 25.65
C LEU A 54 6.13 -0.81 25.58
N LEU A 55 6.89 0.07 26.24
CA LEU A 55 6.66 1.52 26.18
C LEU A 55 6.92 2.09 24.78
N CYS A 56 7.99 1.64 24.09
CA CYS A 56 8.23 1.98 22.68
C CYS A 56 7.04 1.58 21.80
N PHE A 57 6.54 0.37 21.98
CA PHE A 57 5.37 -0.13 21.24
C PHE A 57 4.11 0.70 21.51
N LEU A 58 3.81 1.02 22.77
CA LEU A 58 2.62 1.81 23.13
C LEU A 58 2.69 3.25 22.60
N LEU A 59 3.85 3.90 22.68
CA LEU A 59 4.05 5.23 22.12
C LEU A 59 3.97 5.17 20.59
N GLY A 60 4.57 4.14 19.99
CA GLY A 60 4.44 3.86 18.56
C GLY A 60 2.99 3.70 18.14
N ALA A 61 2.15 2.98 18.90
CA ALA A 61 0.73 2.82 18.63
C ALA A 61 -0.03 4.16 18.60
N VAL A 62 0.27 5.06 19.53
CA VAL A 62 -0.32 6.41 19.53
C VAL A 62 0.08 7.20 18.29
N LEU A 63 1.36 7.13 17.89
CA LEU A 63 1.83 7.80 16.67
C LEU A 63 1.25 7.19 15.40
N VAL A 64 1.12 5.87 15.32
CA VAL A 64 0.48 5.17 14.19
C VAL A 64 -0.99 5.57 14.07
N ILE A 65 -1.75 5.63 15.18
CA ILE A 65 -3.15 6.07 15.16
C ILE A 65 -3.27 7.51 14.67
N ALA A 66 -2.48 8.42 15.22
CA ALA A 66 -2.48 9.83 14.81
C ALA A 66 -2.02 9.98 13.35
N GLY A 67 -0.96 9.27 12.98
CA GLY A 67 -0.42 9.25 11.62
C GLY A 67 -1.44 8.75 10.60
N MET A 68 -2.08 7.62 10.87
CA MET A 68 -3.11 7.05 10.00
C MET A 68 -4.32 7.98 9.84
N MET A 69 -4.77 8.62 10.92
CA MET A 69 -5.87 9.59 10.87
C MET A 69 -5.56 10.76 9.92
N PHE A 70 -4.41 11.41 10.07
CA PHE A 70 -4.00 12.53 9.20
C PHE A 70 -3.73 12.09 7.78
N PHE A 71 -3.05 10.95 7.62
CA PHE A 71 -2.70 10.41 6.32
C PHE A 71 -3.94 10.06 5.48
N THR A 72 -4.89 9.30 6.02
CA THR A 72 -6.11 8.92 5.28
C THR A 72 -6.95 10.13 4.89
N LEU A 73 -7.07 11.11 5.79
CA LEU A 73 -7.74 12.37 5.47
C LEU A 73 -7.00 13.13 4.36
N GLY A 74 -5.67 13.18 4.44
CA GLY A 74 -4.81 13.83 3.45
C GLY A 74 -4.90 13.19 2.08
N ALA A 75 -4.84 11.87 1.99
CA ALA A 75 -4.96 11.10 0.75
C ALA A 75 -6.32 11.32 0.06
N ASP A 76 -7.41 11.29 0.82
CA ASP A 76 -8.75 11.60 0.31
C ASP A 76 -8.87 13.03 -0.25
N MET A 77 -8.17 13.99 0.34
CA MET A 77 -8.20 15.40 -0.07
C MET A 77 -7.23 15.73 -1.20
N SER A 78 -6.15 14.97 -1.39
CA SER A 78 -5.10 15.23 -2.38
C SER A 78 -5.03 14.16 -3.47
N MET A 79 -4.70 12.91 -3.14
CA MET A 79 -4.38 11.86 -4.11
C MET A 79 -5.58 11.49 -4.99
N THR A 80 -6.77 11.32 -4.39
CA THR A 80 -7.99 10.99 -5.13
C THR A 80 -8.39 12.08 -6.15
N PRO A 81 -8.47 13.38 -5.79
CA PRO A 81 -8.77 14.43 -6.77
C PRO A 81 -7.68 14.60 -7.83
N MET A 82 -6.40 14.42 -7.45
CA MET A 82 -5.28 14.50 -8.38
C MET A 82 -5.39 13.40 -9.44
N GLY A 83 -5.51 12.14 -9.02
CA GLY A 83 -5.62 10.98 -9.91
C GLY A 83 -6.79 11.12 -10.90
N GLY A 84 -8.00 11.41 -10.40
CA GLY A 84 -9.19 11.55 -11.23
C GLY A 84 -9.10 12.68 -12.27
N LYS A 85 -8.57 13.85 -11.87
CA LYS A 85 -8.42 14.99 -12.79
C LYS A 85 -7.35 14.74 -13.85
N VAL A 86 -6.21 14.16 -13.45
CA VAL A 86 -5.14 13.84 -14.39
C VAL A 86 -5.58 12.76 -15.36
N GLY A 87 -6.18 11.66 -14.88
CA GLY A 87 -6.70 10.59 -15.72
C GLY A 87 -7.65 11.09 -16.79
N GLY A 88 -8.63 11.90 -16.39
CA GLY A 88 -9.56 12.53 -17.32
C GLY A 88 -8.91 13.47 -18.33
N ALA A 89 -7.99 14.35 -17.89
CA ALA A 89 -7.35 15.32 -18.79
C ALA A 89 -6.42 14.67 -19.83
N VAL A 90 -5.65 13.66 -19.42
CA VAL A 90 -4.72 12.94 -20.31
C VAL A 90 -5.50 12.20 -21.41
N THR A 91 -6.55 11.49 -21.04
CA THR A 91 -7.36 10.70 -21.99
C THR A 91 -8.07 11.58 -23.02
N ARG A 92 -8.55 12.76 -22.62
CA ARG A 92 -9.15 13.74 -23.54
C ARG A 92 -8.19 14.27 -24.62
N SER A 93 -6.88 14.16 -24.41
CA SER A 93 -5.90 14.66 -25.38
C SER A 93 -5.94 13.93 -26.73
N GLY A 94 -6.49 12.71 -26.78
CA GLY A 94 -6.64 11.89 -27.98
C GLY A 94 -5.33 11.42 -28.63
N LYS A 95 -4.16 11.78 -28.09
CA LYS A 95 -2.85 11.46 -28.64
C LYS A 95 -2.23 10.31 -27.84
N LEU A 96 -2.18 9.11 -28.43
CA LEU A 96 -1.72 7.89 -27.76
C LEU A 96 -0.31 8.03 -27.14
N TRP A 97 0.64 8.66 -27.84
CA TRP A 97 1.99 8.86 -27.33
C TRP A 97 2.04 9.71 -26.05
N LYS A 98 1.13 10.72 -25.92
CA LYS A 98 1.02 11.53 -24.70
C LYS A 98 0.45 10.69 -23.56
N VAL A 99 -0.53 9.86 -23.85
CA VAL A 99 -1.11 8.91 -22.89
C VAL A 99 -0.03 8.00 -22.35
N VAL A 100 0.73 7.35 -23.23
CA VAL A 100 1.84 6.44 -22.86
C VAL A 100 2.88 7.16 -22.00
N LEU A 101 3.38 8.32 -22.47
CA LEU A 101 4.43 9.05 -21.76
C LEU A 101 3.99 9.54 -20.38
N ILE A 102 2.80 10.15 -20.30
CA ILE A 102 2.32 10.75 -19.04
C ILE A 102 2.00 9.65 -18.03
N PHE A 103 1.36 8.57 -18.43
CA PHE A 103 1.04 7.48 -17.50
C PHE A 103 2.27 6.68 -17.06
N PHE A 104 3.28 6.53 -17.93
CA PHE A 104 4.57 5.99 -17.51
C PHE A 104 5.23 6.87 -16.44
N ILE A 105 5.32 8.18 -16.67
CA ILE A 105 5.89 9.14 -15.71
C ILE A 105 5.09 9.12 -14.41
N LEU A 106 3.76 9.09 -14.48
CA LEU A 106 2.90 9.04 -13.30
C LEU A 106 3.10 7.77 -12.49
N GLY A 107 3.07 6.60 -13.15
CA GLY A 107 3.30 5.32 -12.47
C GLY A 107 4.68 5.27 -11.83
N PHE A 108 5.70 5.77 -12.51
CA PHE A 108 7.05 5.87 -11.97
C PHE A 108 7.11 6.78 -10.75
N ILE A 109 6.60 8.02 -10.86
CA ILE A 109 6.67 9.02 -9.79
C ILE A 109 5.88 8.60 -8.56
N ILE A 110 4.64 8.12 -8.74
CA ILE A 110 3.80 7.72 -7.59
C ILE A 110 4.44 6.55 -6.83
N THR A 111 5.08 5.62 -7.55
CA THR A 111 5.74 4.47 -6.94
C THR A 111 7.02 4.88 -6.21
N VAL A 112 7.84 5.78 -6.78
CA VAL A 112 9.01 6.33 -6.05
C VAL A 112 8.57 7.07 -4.78
N SER A 113 7.38 7.65 -4.79
CA SER A 113 6.82 8.36 -3.63
C SER A 113 6.22 7.43 -2.56
N GLU A 114 6.12 6.12 -2.82
CA GLU A 114 5.57 5.16 -1.87
C GLU A 114 6.59 4.84 -0.77
N PRO A 115 6.30 5.16 0.52
CA PRO A 115 7.26 4.96 1.60
C PRO A 115 7.61 3.49 1.84
N ASP A 116 6.64 2.59 1.66
CA ASP A 116 6.82 1.16 1.91
C ASP A 116 7.86 0.55 0.96
N LEU A 117 8.06 1.14 -0.21
CA LEU A 117 9.09 0.73 -1.15
C LEU A 117 10.52 0.97 -0.61
N THR A 118 10.72 2.04 0.16
CA THR A 118 12.00 2.29 0.84
C THR A 118 12.25 1.23 1.92
N VAL A 119 11.20 0.85 2.67
CA VAL A 119 11.30 -0.23 3.66
C VAL A 119 11.69 -1.56 3.00
N LEU A 120 11.08 -1.92 1.86
CA LEU A 120 11.45 -3.10 1.09
C LEU A 120 12.91 -3.03 0.63
N ALA A 121 13.34 -1.90 0.08
CA ALA A 121 14.72 -1.73 -0.41
C ALA A 121 15.76 -1.90 0.71
N ASN A 122 15.48 -1.39 1.91
CA ASN A 122 16.34 -1.54 3.09
C ASN A 122 16.49 -3.01 3.56
N GLN A 123 15.57 -3.89 3.20
CA GLN A 123 15.64 -5.32 3.54
C GLN A 123 16.55 -6.12 2.59
N VAL A 124 17.07 -5.49 1.54
CA VAL A 124 17.92 -6.13 0.51
C VAL A 124 19.26 -5.40 0.38
N PRO A 125 20.14 -5.46 1.40
CA PRO A 125 21.37 -4.66 1.46
C PRO A 125 22.37 -4.96 0.34
N GLN A 126 22.22 -6.07 -0.38
CA GLN A 126 23.10 -6.47 -1.49
C GLN A 126 22.83 -5.69 -2.79
N VAL A 127 21.71 -5.04 -2.91
CA VAL A 127 21.35 -4.20 -4.06
C VAL A 127 21.18 -2.76 -3.58
N PRO A 128 21.81 -1.77 -4.23
CA PRO A 128 21.62 -0.37 -3.83
C PRO A 128 20.14 0.02 -3.85
N ASN A 129 19.64 0.64 -2.76
CA ASN A 129 18.23 0.98 -2.60
C ASN A 129 17.63 1.71 -3.81
N MET A 130 18.35 2.69 -4.36
CA MET A 130 17.90 3.45 -5.53
C MET A 130 17.71 2.58 -6.77
N VAL A 131 18.48 1.49 -6.91
CA VAL A 131 18.34 0.56 -8.04
C VAL A 131 17.04 -0.24 -7.90
N ILE A 132 16.76 -0.75 -6.70
CA ILE A 132 15.48 -1.45 -6.42
C ILE A 132 14.30 -0.50 -6.64
N ILE A 133 14.34 0.68 -6.03
CA ILE A 133 13.28 1.68 -6.12
C ILE A 133 13.01 2.07 -7.57
N CYS A 134 14.05 2.40 -8.33
CA CYS A 134 13.89 2.78 -9.74
C CYS A 134 13.42 1.63 -10.64
N ALA A 135 13.90 0.40 -10.40
CA ALA A 135 13.47 -0.76 -11.18
C ALA A 135 12.00 -1.10 -10.93
N VAL A 136 11.59 -1.11 -9.67
CA VAL A 136 10.21 -1.32 -9.25
C VAL A 136 9.30 -0.23 -9.81
N ALA A 137 9.69 1.04 -9.69
CA ALA A 137 8.94 2.17 -10.21
C ALA A 137 8.81 2.14 -11.74
N ALA A 138 9.86 1.73 -12.45
CA ALA A 138 9.82 1.51 -13.89
C ALA A 138 8.86 0.37 -14.25
N GLY A 139 8.88 -0.73 -13.48
CA GLY A 139 7.93 -1.82 -13.59
C GLY A 139 6.48 -1.35 -13.48
N VAL A 140 6.14 -0.60 -12.43
CA VAL A 140 4.78 -0.02 -12.27
C VAL A 140 4.44 0.92 -13.42
N GLY A 141 5.37 1.81 -13.80
CA GLY A 141 5.14 2.75 -14.89
C GLY A 141 4.81 2.06 -16.22
N ILE A 142 5.58 1.03 -16.59
CA ILE A 142 5.33 0.22 -17.79
C ILE A 142 3.97 -0.49 -17.69
N PHE A 143 3.69 -1.14 -16.57
CA PHE A 143 2.47 -1.92 -16.42
C PHE A 143 1.23 -1.06 -16.23
N LEU A 144 1.34 0.16 -15.69
CA LEU A 144 0.26 1.14 -15.71
C LEU A 144 -0.10 1.53 -17.14
N VAL A 145 0.90 1.77 -18.01
CA VAL A 145 0.66 2.02 -19.43
C VAL A 145 -0.01 0.83 -20.09
N LEU A 146 0.48 -0.39 -19.87
CA LEU A 146 -0.13 -1.61 -20.41
C LEU A 146 -1.57 -1.80 -19.92
N ALA A 147 -1.84 -1.52 -18.65
CA ALA A 147 -3.18 -1.59 -18.07
C ALA A 147 -4.14 -0.61 -18.74
N ILE A 148 -3.69 0.62 -19.01
CA ILE A 148 -4.50 1.63 -19.67
C ILE A 148 -4.68 1.30 -21.16
N LEU A 149 -3.63 0.84 -21.84
CA LEU A 149 -3.75 0.37 -23.24
C LEU A 149 -4.73 -0.80 -23.34
N ARG A 150 -4.65 -1.78 -22.42
CA ARG A 150 -5.61 -2.87 -22.33
C ARG A 150 -7.05 -2.33 -22.22
N MET A 151 -7.26 -1.38 -21.29
CA MET A 151 -8.56 -0.75 -21.07
C MET A 151 -9.06 -0.01 -22.31
N LEU A 152 -8.21 0.74 -23.01
CA LEU A 152 -8.57 1.47 -24.22
C LEU A 152 -8.87 0.54 -25.42
N LEU A 153 -8.17 -0.59 -25.50
CA LEU A 153 -8.34 -1.60 -26.55
C LEU A 153 -9.44 -2.62 -26.23
N GLY A 154 -10.04 -2.59 -25.05
CA GLY A 154 -11.08 -3.54 -24.62
C GLY A 154 -10.59 -4.97 -24.44
N ILE A 155 -9.28 -5.18 -24.18
CA ILE A 155 -8.68 -6.51 -23.99
C ILE A 155 -9.08 -7.05 -22.61
N ALA A 156 -9.53 -8.30 -22.54
CA ALA A 156 -9.88 -8.95 -21.28
C ALA A 156 -8.67 -9.10 -20.34
N LEU A 157 -8.89 -8.95 -19.03
CA LEU A 157 -7.82 -9.02 -18.02
C LEU A 157 -7.22 -10.43 -17.84
N PRO A 158 -8.01 -11.54 -17.79
CA PRO A 158 -7.48 -12.87 -17.49
C PRO A 158 -6.35 -13.34 -18.41
N PRO A 159 -6.47 -13.27 -19.75
CA PRO A 159 -5.37 -13.74 -20.63
C PRO A 159 -4.10 -12.88 -20.48
N VAL A 160 -4.24 -11.58 -20.21
CA VAL A 160 -3.09 -10.69 -20.03
C VAL A 160 -2.35 -11.03 -18.73
N LEU A 161 -3.09 -11.20 -17.61
CA LEU A 161 -2.49 -11.63 -16.35
C LEU A 161 -1.84 -13.01 -16.48
N THR A 162 -2.53 -13.97 -17.12
CA THR A 162 -1.98 -15.31 -17.33
C THR A 162 -0.66 -15.27 -18.10
N PHE A 163 -0.59 -14.50 -19.18
CA PHE A 163 0.63 -14.33 -19.97
C PHE A 163 1.80 -13.80 -19.11
N PHE A 164 1.57 -12.73 -18.34
CA PHE A 164 2.65 -12.14 -17.55
C PHE A 164 3.02 -12.97 -16.33
N TYR A 165 2.06 -13.63 -15.64
CA TYR A 165 2.40 -14.51 -14.53
C TYR A 165 3.14 -15.78 -14.98
N VAL A 166 2.86 -16.31 -16.18
CA VAL A 166 3.68 -17.38 -16.76
C VAL A 166 5.12 -16.91 -16.95
N ILE A 167 5.35 -15.69 -17.44
CA ILE A 167 6.69 -15.11 -17.54
C ILE A 167 7.32 -14.95 -16.16
N CYS A 168 6.58 -14.44 -15.16
CA CYS A 168 7.07 -14.34 -13.77
C CYS A 168 7.55 -15.69 -13.25
N PHE A 169 6.77 -16.76 -13.43
CA PHE A 169 7.16 -18.10 -12.96
C PHE A 169 8.33 -18.68 -13.74
N ILE A 170 8.43 -18.44 -15.05
CA ILE A 170 9.62 -18.83 -15.83
C ILE A 170 10.86 -18.12 -15.26
N LEU A 171 10.82 -16.81 -15.04
CA LEU A 171 11.95 -16.07 -14.48
C LEU A 171 12.27 -16.49 -13.03
N ALA A 172 11.25 -16.85 -12.24
CA ALA A 172 11.44 -17.31 -10.87
C ALA A 172 12.30 -18.59 -10.77
N PHE A 173 12.34 -19.45 -11.79
CA PHE A 173 13.24 -20.61 -11.82
C PHE A 173 14.72 -20.22 -11.98
N PHE A 174 15.00 -19.06 -12.54
CA PHE A 174 16.37 -18.56 -12.73
C PHE A 174 16.81 -17.60 -11.63
N THR A 175 15.89 -17.17 -10.76
CA THR A 175 16.15 -16.21 -9.68
C THR A 175 16.63 -16.95 -8.42
N PRO A 176 17.64 -16.44 -7.67
CA PRO A 176 18.05 -17.01 -6.40
C PRO A 176 16.89 -17.14 -5.41
N ARG A 177 16.86 -18.24 -4.64
CA ARG A 177 15.74 -18.56 -3.73
C ARG A 177 15.48 -17.48 -2.69
N GLU A 178 16.53 -16.87 -2.18
CA GLU A 178 16.45 -15.79 -1.18
C GLU A 178 15.75 -14.55 -1.74
N PHE A 179 15.89 -14.32 -3.06
CA PHE A 179 15.33 -13.16 -3.73
C PHE A 179 13.88 -13.34 -4.20
N LEU A 180 13.40 -14.59 -4.29
CA LEU A 180 12.04 -14.89 -4.74
C LEU A 180 10.98 -14.25 -3.86
N SER A 181 11.15 -14.30 -2.53
CA SER A 181 10.20 -13.71 -1.60
C SER A 181 10.11 -12.21 -1.78
N VAL A 182 11.25 -11.53 -1.92
CA VAL A 182 11.33 -10.09 -2.16
C VAL A 182 10.67 -9.72 -3.48
N ALA A 183 10.88 -10.52 -4.53
CA ALA A 183 10.29 -10.27 -5.84
C ALA A 183 8.76 -10.31 -5.80
N PHE A 184 8.17 -11.33 -5.21
CA PHE A 184 6.71 -11.42 -5.11
C PHE A 184 6.13 -10.42 -4.12
N ASP A 185 6.83 -10.09 -3.04
CA ASP A 185 6.45 -9.05 -2.08
C ASP A 185 6.43 -7.66 -2.71
N SER A 186 7.38 -7.37 -3.61
CA SER A 186 7.44 -6.08 -4.31
C SER A 186 6.16 -5.75 -5.08
N GLY A 187 5.41 -6.75 -5.54
CA GLY A 187 4.11 -6.57 -6.19
C GLY A 187 3.05 -5.99 -5.25
N GLY A 188 3.07 -6.38 -3.97
CA GLY A 188 2.18 -5.84 -2.94
C GLY A 188 2.65 -4.49 -2.39
N VAL A 189 3.95 -4.36 -2.12
CA VAL A 189 4.53 -3.13 -1.54
C VAL A 189 4.28 -1.88 -2.39
N THR A 190 4.19 -2.01 -3.70
CA THR A 190 3.94 -0.88 -4.61
C THR A 190 2.48 -0.41 -4.64
N THR A 191 1.59 -1.15 -4.03
CA THR A 191 0.16 -0.85 -3.96
C THR A 191 -0.24 -0.37 -2.56
N GLY A 192 0.55 0.51 -2.01
CA GLY A 192 0.37 1.08 -0.68
C GLY A 192 -0.67 2.21 -0.62
N PRO A 193 -0.74 2.84 0.54
CA PRO A 193 -1.78 3.79 0.88
C PRO A 193 -1.81 5.07 0.02
N MET A 194 -0.73 5.43 -0.68
CA MET A 194 -0.71 6.56 -1.62
C MET A 194 -1.07 6.14 -3.04
N THR A 195 -0.53 5.03 -3.48
CA THR A 195 -0.63 4.54 -4.86
C THR A 195 -2.03 4.05 -5.18
N VAL A 196 -2.67 3.29 -4.28
CA VAL A 196 -4.01 2.71 -4.53
C VAL A 196 -5.09 3.77 -4.74
N PRO A 197 -5.29 4.77 -3.85
CA PRO A 197 -6.31 5.80 -4.07
C PRO A 197 -6.06 6.59 -5.36
N PHE A 198 -4.79 6.83 -5.70
CA PHE A 198 -4.42 7.55 -6.90
C PHE A 198 -4.74 6.74 -8.18
N ILE A 199 -4.28 5.49 -8.28
CA ILE A 199 -4.50 4.62 -9.45
C ILE A 199 -5.98 4.33 -9.64
N MET A 200 -6.73 4.06 -8.57
CA MET A 200 -8.17 3.86 -8.65
C MET A 200 -8.89 5.11 -9.15
N ALA A 201 -8.57 6.27 -8.61
CA ALA A 201 -9.16 7.53 -9.07
C ALA A 201 -8.78 7.85 -10.52
N LEU A 202 -7.56 7.50 -10.93
CA LEU A 202 -7.10 7.61 -12.31
C LEU A 202 -7.93 6.75 -13.25
N GLY A 203 -8.17 5.47 -12.90
CA GLY A 203 -9.04 4.55 -13.64
C GLY A 203 -10.46 5.09 -13.82
N VAL A 204 -11.04 5.62 -12.73
CA VAL A 204 -12.34 6.28 -12.77
C VAL A 204 -12.33 7.52 -13.69
N GLY A 205 -11.28 8.34 -13.61
CA GLY A 205 -11.11 9.51 -14.46
C GLY A 205 -11.06 9.14 -15.94
N ILE A 206 -10.42 8.03 -16.29
CA ILE A 206 -10.38 7.49 -17.67
C ILE A 206 -11.75 6.93 -18.06
N ALA A 207 -12.36 6.11 -17.21
CA ALA A 207 -13.67 5.51 -17.45
C ALA A 207 -14.77 6.56 -17.68
N SER A 208 -14.72 7.69 -16.98
CA SER A 208 -15.69 8.78 -17.10
C SER A 208 -15.76 9.45 -18.49
N ILE A 209 -14.74 9.22 -19.34
CA ILE A 209 -14.67 9.78 -20.69
C ILE A 209 -15.18 8.77 -21.72
N ARG A 210 -15.11 7.49 -21.41
CA ARG A 210 -15.65 6.43 -22.25
C ARG A 210 -17.16 6.36 -22.09
N SER A 211 -17.87 6.28 -23.22
CA SER A 211 -19.35 6.22 -23.27
C SER A 211 -19.90 4.80 -23.38
N ASP A 212 -19.02 3.78 -23.34
CA ASP A 212 -19.42 2.39 -23.47
C ASP A 212 -19.88 1.78 -22.14
N ARG A 213 -20.75 0.77 -22.21
CA ARG A 213 -21.34 0.11 -21.03
C ARG A 213 -20.32 -0.61 -20.13
N HIS A 214 -19.14 -0.92 -20.66
CA HIS A 214 -18.08 -1.63 -19.95
C HIS A 214 -17.01 -0.70 -19.34
N ALA A 215 -17.12 0.60 -19.55
CA ALA A 215 -16.13 1.57 -19.04
C ALA A 215 -15.97 1.49 -17.52
N ALA A 216 -17.08 1.27 -16.80
CA ALA A 216 -17.07 1.14 -15.35
C ALA A 216 -16.36 -0.15 -14.89
N ASP A 217 -16.67 -1.29 -15.54
CA ASP A 217 -16.06 -2.59 -15.23
C ASP A 217 -14.54 -2.59 -15.50
N ASP A 218 -14.14 -1.93 -16.60
CA ASP A 218 -12.75 -1.81 -17.02
C ASP A 218 -11.91 -0.90 -16.12
N SER A 219 -12.53 -0.09 -15.24
CA SER A 219 -11.82 0.74 -14.27
C SER A 219 -11.09 -0.07 -13.20
N PHE A 220 -11.50 -1.33 -13.00
CA PHE A 220 -10.79 -2.31 -12.19
C PHE A 220 -9.73 -3.08 -12.99
N GLY A 221 -8.79 -3.72 -12.30
CA GLY A 221 -7.69 -4.47 -12.88
C GLY A 221 -6.46 -3.62 -13.19
N LEU A 222 -6.47 -2.33 -12.81
CA LEU A 222 -5.29 -1.46 -12.92
C LEU A 222 -4.25 -1.79 -11.86
N ILE A 223 -4.69 -2.00 -10.61
CA ILE A 223 -3.81 -2.36 -9.50
C ILE A 223 -3.19 -3.74 -9.76
N ALA A 224 -4.02 -4.72 -10.16
CA ALA A 224 -3.56 -6.05 -10.53
C ALA A 224 -2.44 -6.04 -11.57
N MET A 225 -2.58 -5.23 -12.59
CA MET A 225 -1.54 -5.06 -13.62
C MET A 225 -0.30 -4.35 -13.05
N CYS A 226 -0.48 -3.30 -12.27
CA CYS A 226 0.63 -2.56 -11.65
C CYS A 226 1.44 -3.43 -10.68
N SER A 227 0.85 -4.45 -10.04
CA SER A 227 1.56 -5.38 -9.17
C SER A 227 2.48 -6.35 -9.92
N VAL A 228 2.15 -6.70 -11.17
CA VAL A 228 2.97 -7.62 -11.98
C VAL A 228 4.31 -6.99 -12.38
N GLY A 229 4.32 -5.69 -12.68
CA GLY A 229 5.52 -4.97 -13.11
C GLY A 229 6.68 -5.06 -12.12
N PRO A 230 6.48 -4.70 -10.86
CA PRO A 230 7.45 -4.87 -9.78
C PRO A 230 8.00 -6.28 -9.67
N ILE A 231 7.11 -7.29 -9.67
CA ILE A 231 7.52 -8.70 -9.58
C ILE A 231 8.53 -9.03 -10.70
N LEU A 232 8.20 -8.67 -11.94
CA LEU A 232 9.09 -8.90 -13.08
C LEU A 232 10.40 -8.12 -12.95
N ALA A 233 10.34 -6.85 -12.55
CA ALA A 233 11.51 -6.00 -12.39
C ALA A 233 12.47 -6.55 -11.32
N VAL A 234 11.95 -7.00 -10.17
CA VAL A 234 12.77 -7.54 -9.07
C VAL A 234 13.28 -8.94 -9.40
N LEU A 235 12.50 -9.79 -10.09
CA LEU A 235 13.01 -11.07 -10.60
C LEU A 235 14.21 -10.88 -11.55
N LEU A 236 14.10 -9.93 -12.47
CA LEU A 236 15.22 -9.58 -13.36
C LEU A 236 16.42 -9.04 -12.58
N LEU A 237 16.21 -8.15 -11.58
CA LEU A 237 17.29 -7.70 -10.72
C LEU A 237 17.97 -8.86 -9.99
N GLY A 238 17.20 -9.83 -9.47
CA GLY A 238 17.74 -11.00 -8.79
C GLY A 238 18.63 -11.85 -9.72
N ILE A 239 18.28 -11.96 -11.00
CA ILE A 239 19.09 -12.66 -12.01
C ILE A 239 20.38 -11.90 -12.32
N PHE A 240 20.32 -10.56 -12.50
CA PHE A 240 21.49 -9.75 -12.88
C PHE A 240 22.47 -9.53 -11.71
N TYR A 241 21.97 -9.24 -10.52
CA TYR A 241 22.81 -9.00 -9.35
C TYR A 241 23.27 -10.29 -8.68
N ASN A 242 22.53 -11.39 -8.88
CA ASN A 242 22.82 -12.71 -8.29
C ASN A 242 23.29 -12.63 -6.83
N PRO A 243 22.53 -12.00 -5.93
CA PRO A 243 22.96 -11.77 -4.55
C PRO A 243 23.03 -13.10 -3.81
N THR A 244 24.25 -13.61 -3.64
CA THR A 244 24.53 -14.81 -2.85
C THR A 244 24.85 -14.40 -1.43
N GLY A 245 24.23 -15.06 -0.43
CA GLY A 245 24.47 -14.79 0.99
C GLY A 245 23.66 -13.64 1.56
N ALA A 246 22.46 -13.40 1.01
CA ALA A 246 21.50 -12.46 1.57
C ALA A 246 21.02 -12.92 2.95
N GLY A 247 21.76 -12.56 3.99
CA GLY A 247 21.32 -12.70 5.37
C GLY A 247 20.58 -11.43 5.78
N TYR A 248 19.32 -11.56 6.19
CA TYR A 248 18.64 -10.51 6.94
C TYR A 248 19.31 -10.43 8.32
N GLU A 249 19.93 -9.30 8.64
CA GLU A 249 20.38 -9.02 10.00
C GLU A 249 19.19 -8.38 10.75
N PRO A 250 18.67 -9.06 11.78
CA PRO A 250 17.61 -8.48 12.60
C PRO A 250 18.11 -7.16 13.20
N SER A 251 17.36 -6.08 13.02
CA SER A 251 17.63 -4.83 13.69
C SER A 251 17.65 -5.08 15.20
N SER A 252 18.64 -4.51 15.90
CA SER A 252 18.73 -4.58 17.36
C SER A 252 17.42 -4.05 17.96
N VAL A 253 16.85 -4.80 18.90
CA VAL A 253 15.64 -4.36 19.61
C VAL A 253 16.08 -3.32 20.65
N PRO A 254 15.79 -2.03 20.46
CA PRO A 254 16.15 -1.01 21.42
C PRO A 254 15.27 -1.15 22.66
N ALA A 255 15.89 -1.18 23.81
CA ALA A 255 15.23 -1.26 25.11
C ALA A 255 15.61 -0.05 25.96
N PRO A 256 14.92 1.10 25.82
CA PRO A 256 15.22 2.29 26.62
C PRO A 256 15.05 2.01 28.10
N ASN A 257 15.98 2.50 28.92
CA ASN A 257 15.98 2.31 30.35
C ASN A 257 15.12 3.35 31.09
N ASP A 258 14.93 4.50 30.48
CA ASP A 258 14.16 5.60 31.05
C ASP A 258 13.35 6.38 30.00
N SER A 259 12.50 7.30 30.46
CA SER A 259 11.64 8.11 29.60
C SER A 259 12.41 9.13 28.74
N ALA A 260 13.60 9.54 29.16
CA ALA A 260 14.43 10.47 28.41
C ALA A 260 15.06 9.76 27.21
N GLU A 261 15.57 8.55 27.40
CA GLU A 261 16.10 7.70 26.34
C GLU A 261 14.99 7.32 25.34
N LEU A 262 13.80 6.94 25.86
CA LEU A 262 12.62 6.70 25.03
C LEU A 262 12.27 7.90 24.13
N TRP A 263 12.22 9.09 24.73
CA TRP A 263 11.95 10.31 23.97
C TRP A 263 13.05 10.61 22.96
N ALA A 264 14.31 10.45 23.32
CA ALA A 264 15.44 10.69 22.44
C ALA A 264 15.40 9.80 21.18
N MET A 265 15.00 8.52 21.34
CA MET A 265 14.85 7.60 20.21
C MET A 265 13.83 8.11 19.20
N PHE A 266 12.62 8.48 19.62
CA PHE A 266 11.60 9.02 18.71
C PHE A 266 12.01 10.37 18.14
N ALA A 267 12.60 11.26 18.96
CA ALA A 267 13.01 12.59 18.54
C ALA A 267 14.16 12.60 17.53
N SER A 268 15.05 11.60 17.56
CA SER A 268 16.13 11.47 16.58
C SER A 268 15.62 10.99 15.21
N GLU A 269 14.60 10.15 15.17
CA GLU A 269 14.08 9.57 13.95
C GLU A 269 13.10 10.49 13.21
N ILE A 270 12.33 11.33 13.93
CA ILE A 270 11.36 12.24 13.32
C ILE A 270 11.99 13.13 12.23
N PRO A 271 13.12 13.82 12.43
CA PRO A 271 13.74 14.64 11.39
C PRO A 271 14.15 13.83 10.14
N GLN A 272 14.59 12.60 10.33
CA GLN A 272 14.94 11.70 9.23
C GLN A 272 13.70 11.38 8.39
N TYR A 273 12.60 10.94 9.02
CA TYR A 273 11.33 10.68 8.30
C TYR A 273 10.73 11.95 7.69
N MET A 274 10.88 13.10 8.34
CA MET A 274 10.47 14.38 7.75
C MET A 274 11.20 14.64 6.42
N GLN A 275 12.52 14.43 6.37
CA GLN A 275 13.30 14.58 5.15
C GLN A 275 12.93 13.54 4.09
N GLU A 276 12.82 12.28 4.49
CA GLU A 276 12.50 11.15 3.61
C GLU A 276 11.13 11.34 2.94
N ILE A 277 10.10 11.65 3.72
CA ILE A 277 8.75 11.88 3.18
C ILE A 277 8.66 13.17 2.36
N ALA A 278 9.39 14.22 2.72
CA ALA A 278 9.45 15.43 1.89
C ALA A 278 10.05 15.13 0.51
N LEU A 279 11.14 14.35 0.47
CA LEU A 279 11.78 13.93 -0.79
C LEU A 279 10.89 12.99 -1.61
N SER A 280 10.17 12.06 -0.94
CA SER A 280 9.25 11.13 -1.60
C SER A 280 8.04 11.84 -2.21
N LEU A 281 7.46 12.84 -1.52
CA LEU A 281 6.32 13.60 -2.02
C LEU A 281 6.70 14.64 -3.08
N LEU A 282 7.95 15.09 -3.11
CA LEU A 282 8.40 16.17 -4.00
C LEU A 282 8.13 15.87 -5.48
N PRO A 283 8.44 14.69 -6.04
CA PRO A 283 8.20 14.41 -7.46
C PRO A 283 6.73 14.52 -7.86
N ILE A 284 5.82 14.01 -7.02
CA ILE A 284 4.37 14.07 -7.31
C ILE A 284 3.84 15.51 -7.22
N VAL A 285 4.32 16.29 -6.25
CA VAL A 285 3.95 17.71 -6.09
C VAL A 285 4.43 18.53 -7.28
N LEU A 286 5.68 18.32 -7.72
CA LEU A 286 6.25 19.01 -8.90
C LEU A 286 5.51 18.63 -10.18
N PHE A 287 5.26 17.33 -10.39
CA PHE A 287 4.51 16.89 -11.56
C PHE A 287 3.10 17.47 -11.59
N PHE A 288 2.38 17.39 -10.48
CA PHE A 288 1.02 17.92 -10.39
C PHE A 288 1.01 19.45 -10.55
N GLY A 289 1.95 20.18 -9.94
CA GLY A 289 2.10 21.60 -10.08
C GLY A 289 2.34 22.02 -11.54
N LEU A 290 3.25 21.34 -12.24
CA LEU A 290 3.51 21.55 -13.65
C LEU A 290 2.26 21.25 -14.50
N TYR A 291 1.63 20.12 -14.26
CA TYR A 291 0.46 19.68 -15.01
C TYR A 291 -0.77 20.57 -14.74
N GLN A 292 -0.89 21.12 -13.53
CA GLN A 292 -1.89 22.12 -13.15
C GLN A 292 -1.79 23.37 -14.03
N VAL A 293 -0.57 23.86 -14.27
CA VAL A 293 -0.35 25.07 -15.08
C VAL A 293 -0.59 24.79 -16.57
N VAL A 294 -0.16 23.63 -17.06
CA VAL A 294 -0.21 23.30 -18.49
C VAL A 294 -1.60 22.83 -18.95
N SER A 295 -2.32 22.07 -18.11
CA SER A 295 -3.50 21.34 -18.58
C SER A 295 -4.72 21.38 -17.66
N LEU A 296 -4.56 21.22 -16.34
CA LEU A 296 -5.69 21.02 -15.45
C LEU A 296 -6.52 22.27 -15.18
N HIS A 297 -5.87 23.41 -15.00
CA HIS A 297 -6.49 24.71 -14.72
C HIS A 297 -7.58 24.65 -13.62
N MET A 298 -7.29 23.94 -12.52
CA MET A 298 -8.23 23.77 -11.42
C MET A 298 -8.51 25.11 -10.72
N SER A 299 -9.71 25.23 -10.15
CA SER A 299 -10.07 26.40 -9.36
C SER A 299 -9.15 26.57 -8.14
N ARG A 300 -8.91 27.81 -7.72
CA ARG A 300 -8.08 28.12 -6.53
C ARG A 300 -8.57 27.40 -5.26
N GLN A 301 -9.89 27.21 -5.14
CA GLN A 301 -10.47 26.51 -4.00
C GLN A 301 -10.15 25.00 -4.02
N SER A 302 -10.22 24.36 -5.21
CA SER A 302 -9.84 22.95 -5.37
C SER A 302 -8.34 22.75 -5.15
N LEU A 303 -7.52 23.65 -5.69
CA LEU A 303 -6.07 23.61 -5.49
C LEU A 303 -5.69 23.77 -4.02
N GLY A 304 -6.36 24.70 -3.30
CA GLY A 304 -6.16 24.87 -1.86
C GLY A 304 -6.51 23.62 -1.05
N ARG A 305 -7.57 22.88 -1.43
CA ARG A 305 -7.92 21.61 -0.78
C ARG A 305 -6.84 20.57 -1.01
N VAL A 306 -6.32 20.44 -2.23
CA VAL A 306 -5.24 19.51 -2.55
C VAL A 306 -3.98 19.85 -1.74
N ALA A 307 -3.60 21.14 -1.67
CA ALA A 307 -2.44 21.58 -0.90
C ALA A 307 -2.57 21.26 0.61
N VAL A 308 -3.74 21.53 1.20
CA VAL A 308 -4.02 21.16 2.59
C VAL A 308 -3.99 19.63 2.77
N GLY A 309 -4.54 18.89 1.81
CA GLY A 309 -4.49 17.42 1.80
C GLY A 309 -3.04 16.90 1.78
N LEU A 310 -2.17 17.48 0.95
CA LEU A 310 -0.74 17.12 0.90
C LEU A 310 -0.03 17.39 2.24
N VAL A 311 -0.35 18.49 2.92
CA VAL A 311 0.20 18.77 4.27
C VAL A 311 -0.26 17.72 5.27
N TYR A 312 -1.55 17.34 5.25
CA TYR A 312 -2.04 16.27 6.12
C TYR A 312 -1.40 14.91 5.78
N THR A 313 -1.24 14.58 4.50
CA THR A 313 -0.52 13.38 4.04
C THR A 313 0.91 13.38 4.58
N TYR A 314 1.63 14.49 4.45
CA TYR A 314 3.00 14.63 4.93
C TYR A 314 3.11 14.39 6.45
N ILE A 315 2.32 15.13 7.24
CA ILE A 315 2.32 14.98 8.71
C ILE A 315 1.92 13.56 9.11
N GLY A 316 0.88 13.03 8.46
CA GLY A 316 0.37 11.70 8.73
C GLY A 316 1.42 10.61 8.47
N LEU A 317 2.12 10.66 7.33
CA LEU A 317 3.17 9.70 7.00
C LEU A 317 4.38 9.78 7.93
N VAL A 318 4.82 10.99 8.30
CA VAL A 318 5.93 11.15 9.27
C VAL A 318 5.58 10.49 10.60
N LEU A 319 4.40 10.75 11.14
CA LEU A 319 3.94 10.16 12.40
C LEU A 319 3.76 8.63 12.27
N PHE A 320 3.16 8.18 11.17
CA PHE A 320 2.91 6.76 10.92
C PHE A 320 4.22 5.98 10.84
N LEU A 321 5.16 6.40 10.00
CA LEU A 321 6.45 5.72 9.83
C LEU A 321 7.31 5.76 11.09
N THR A 322 7.32 6.89 11.80
CA THR A 322 8.02 6.96 13.09
C THR A 322 7.42 5.95 14.08
N GLY A 323 6.10 5.89 14.21
CA GLY A 323 5.43 4.96 15.10
C GLY A 323 5.62 3.49 14.69
N ALA A 324 5.56 3.20 13.40
CA ALA A 324 5.75 1.85 12.87
C ALA A 324 7.19 1.36 13.03
N ASN A 325 8.18 2.14 12.61
CA ASN A 325 9.58 1.70 12.58
C ASN A 325 10.25 1.73 13.96
N VAL A 326 9.94 2.74 14.79
CA VAL A 326 10.52 2.84 16.14
C VAL A 326 9.75 2.02 17.18
N GLY A 327 8.43 1.88 17.02
CA GLY A 327 7.57 1.19 17.99
C GLY A 327 7.20 -0.24 17.60
N PHE A 328 6.57 -0.42 16.44
CA PHE A 328 6.00 -1.71 16.04
C PHE A 328 7.05 -2.70 15.54
N LEU A 329 7.97 -2.27 14.67
CA LEU A 329 8.95 -3.15 14.04
C LEU A 329 9.87 -3.83 15.06
N PRO A 330 10.48 -3.13 16.06
CA PRO A 330 11.29 -3.78 17.08
C PRO A 330 10.50 -4.76 17.95
N ALA A 331 9.28 -4.42 18.34
CA ALA A 331 8.41 -5.30 19.11
C ALA A 331 8.04 -6.56 18.31
N GLY A 332 7.72 -6.38 17.02
CA GLY A 332 7.44 -7.49 16.09
C GLY A 332 8.63 -8.42 15.90
N ASN A 333 9.83 -7.87 15.71
CA ASN A 333 11.07 -8.66 15.60
C ASN A 333 11.35 -9.45 16.87
N TYR A 334 11.19 -8.83 18.04
CA TYR A 334 11.37 -9.51 19.33
C TYR A 334 10.36 -10.65 19.50
N LEU A 335 9.08 -10.36 19.32
CA LEU A 335 8.01 -11.37 19.45
C LEU A 335 8.20 -12.51 18.46
N GLY A 336 8.52 -12.21 17.21
CA GLY A 336 8.77 -13.20 16.17
C GLY A 336 9.96 -14.11 16.52
N SER A 337 11.06 -13.54 17.01
CA SER A 337 12.25 -14.30 17.38
C SER A 337 12.01 -15.22 18.60
N VAL A 338 11.33 -14.71 19.64
CA VAL A 338 10.99 -15.49 20.84
C VAL A 338 10.02 -16.61 20.52
N LEU A 339 8.96 -16.32 19.75
CA LEU A 339 7.97 -17.34 19.36
C LEU A 339 8.60 -18.42 18.47
N ALA A 340 9.45 -18.02 17.50
CA ALA A 340 10.06 -18.97 16.57
C ALA A 340 11.12 -19.89 17.23
N SER A 341 11.85 -19.39 18.21
CA SER A 341 12.90 -20.15 18.93
C SER A 341 12.39 -20.96 20.13
N GLY A 342 11.18 -20.69 20.62
CA GLY A 342 10.60 -21.31 21.80
C GLY A 342 9.98 -22.69 21.56
N GLU A 343 9.60 -23.37 22.65
CA GLU A 343 8.84 -24.62 22.60
C GLU A 343 7.50 -24.48 21.88
N TYR A 344 6.90 -23.29 21.95
CA TYR A 344 5.61 -22.96 21.35
C TYR A 344 5.70 -22.40 19.92
N ARG A 345 6.77 -22.74 19.15
CA ARG A 345 6.98 -22.19 17.78
C ARG A 345 5.76 -22.32 16.85
N TRP A 346 4.94 -23.36 17.04
CA TRP A 346 3.71 -23.55 16.25
C TRP A 346 2.59 -22.56 16.62
N ALA A 347 2.66 -21.89 17.77
CA ALA A 347 1.74 -20.82 18.13
C ALA A 347 1.90 -19.58 17.22
N LEU A 348 3.02 -19.47 16.49
CA LEU A 348 3.25 -18.45 15.50
C LEU A 348 2.19 -18.48 14.38
N ILE A 349 1.70 -19.68 14.03
CA ILE A 349 0.68 -19.84 12.97
C ILE A 349 -0.66 -19.19 13.37
N PRO A 350 -1.32 -19.58 14.47
CA PRO A 350 -2.58 -18.94 14.86
C PRO A 350 -2.40 -17.47 15.22
N ALA A 351 -1.26 -17.06 15.79
CA ALA A 351 -0.96 -15.65 16.05
C ALA A 351 -0.91 -14.85 14.75
N ALA A 352 -0.19 -15.35 13.73
CA ALA A 352 -0.12 -14.72 12.42
C ALA A 352 -1.48 -14.68 11.70
N MET A 353 -2.32 -15.71 11.86
CA MET A 353 -3.69 -15.72 11.31
C MET A 353 -4.54 -14.57 11.89
N VAL A 354 -4.52 -14.44 13.21
CA VAL A 354 -5.28 -13.38 13.89
C VAL A 354 -4.74 -12.00 13.48
N MET A 355 -3.41 -11.85 13.47
CA MET A 355 -2.77 -10.59 13.05
C MET A 355 -3.12 -10.25 11.59
N GLY A 356 -3.03 -11.20 10.66
CA GLY A 356 -3.34 -10.99 9.26
C GLY A 356 -4.79 -10.58 9.03
N PHE A 357 -5.73 -11.22 9.73
CA PHE A 357 -7.14 -10.84 9.68
C PHE A 357 -7.35 -9.39 10.14
N LEU A 358 -6.65 -8.96 11.20
CA LEU A 358 -6.77 -7.63 11.76
C LEU A 358 -6.07 -6.57 10.90
N ILE A 359 -4.87 -6.87 10.36
CA ILE A 359 -4.07 -5.95 9.55
C ILE A 359 -4.83 -5.52 8.30
N VAL A 360 -5.44 -6.47 7.57
CA VAL A 360 -6.22 -6.14 6.36
C VAL A 360 -7.36 -5.17 6.64
N ARG A 361 -8.00 -5.30 7.79
CA ARG A 361 -9.08 -4.39 8.19
C ARG A 361 -8.56 -3.01 8.62
N ALA A 362 -7.28 -2.94 8.94
CA ALA A 362 -6.57 -1.73 9.33
C ALA A 362 -6.01 -0.96 8.14
N GLU A 363 -5.81 -1.64 7.00
CA GLU A 363 -5.14 -1.06 5.84
C GLU A 363 -6.02 -0.01 5.14
N PRO A 364 -5.56 1.26 5.03
CA PRO A 364 -6.32 2.32 4.37
C PRO A 364 -6.59 2.04 2.89
N ALA A 365 -5.64 1.41 2.19
CA ALA A 365 -5.79 1.06 0.79
C ALA A 365 -6.93 0.05 0.57
N VAL A 366 -7.04 -0.95 1.45
CA VAL A 366 -8.14 -1.94 1.45
C VAL A 366 -9.48 -1.26 1.71
N TYR A 367 -9.54 -0.29 2.63
CA TYR A 367 -10.76 0.47 2.88
C TYR A 367 -11.23 1.22 1.63
N VAL A 368 -10.31 1.91 0.94
CA VAL A 368 -10.63 2.64 -0.31
C VAL A 368 -11.12 1.68 -1.38
N LEU A 369 -10.45 0.54 -1.56
CA LEU A 369 -10.87 -0.49 -2.51
C LEU A 369 -12.28 -1.02 -2.19
N ASN A 370 -12.52 -1.43 -0.94
CA ASN A 370 -13.80 -2.00 -0.51
C ASN A 370 -14.96 -1.02 -0.73
N LYS A 371 -14.76 0.25 -0.38
CA LYS A 371 -15.75 1.30 -0.61
C LYS A 371 -16.00 1.53 -2.10
N ARG A 372 -14.94 1.47 -2.92
CA ARG A 372 -15.06 1.61 -4.35
C ARG A 372 -15.82 0.45 -5.00
N VAL A 373 -15.57 -0.78 -4.55
CA VAL A 373 -16.31 -1.97 -5.00
C VAL A 373 -17.79 -1.84 -4.66
N GLU A 374 -18.12 -1.42 -3.43
CA GLU A 374 -19.52 -1.20 -3.01
C GLU A 374 -20.23 -0.16 -3.87
N GLU A 375 -19.57 0.99 -4.15
CA GLU A 375 -20.10 2.05 -5.01
C GLU A 375 -20.34 1.58 -6.45
N MET A 376 -19.40 0.82 -7.02
CA MET A 376 -19.46 0.37 -8.42
C MET A 376 -20.39 -0.80 -8.64
N THR A 377 -20.68 -1.58 -7.60
CA THR A 377 -21.63 -2.70 -7.65
C THR A 377 -23.02 -2.33 -7.14
N ASP A 378 -23.28 -1.02 -6.95
CA ASP A 378 -24.53 -0.51 -6.38
C ASP A 378 -24.94 -1.22 -5.08
N GLY A 379 -23.94 -1.54 -4.24
CA GLY A 379 -24.13 -2.25 -2.98
C GLY A 379 -24.31 -3.77 -3.08
N ALA A 380 -24.24 -4.35 -4.27
CA ALA A 380 -24.35 -5.81 -4.44
C ALA A 380 -23.21 -6.57 -3.70
N ILE A 381 -22.02 -5.96 -3.66
CA ILE A 381 -20.91 -6.40 -2.81
C ILE A 381 -20.70 -5.33 -1.73
N SER A 382 -21.12 -5.61 -0.50
CA SER A 382 -20.92 -4.65 0.59
C SER A 382 -19.44 -4.58 1.01
N SER A 383 -19.00 -3.40 1.41
CA SER A 383 -17.64 -3.16 1.94
C SER A 383 -17.32 -4.09 3.13
N GLY A 384 -18.32 -4.39 3.97
CA GLY A 384 -18.17 -5.31 5.09
C GLY A 384 -17.91 -6.76 4.65
N ALA A 385 -18.66 -7.27 3.66
CA ALA A 385 -18.46 -8.62 3.13
C ALA A 385 -17.11 -8.77 2.46
N MET A 386 -16.71 -7.77 1.67
CA MET A 386 -15.40 -7.72 1.02
C MET A 386 -14.26 -7.72 2.05
N GLY A 387 -14.35 -6.86 3.08
CA GLY A 387 -13.35 -6.79 4.15
C GLY A 387 -13.25 -8.09 4.96
N LEU A 388 -14.35 -8.81 5.19
CA LEU A 388 -14.32 -10.13 5.83
C LEU A 388 -13.65 -11.17 4.93
N ALA A 389 -14.00 -11.21 3.64
CA ALA A 389 -13.40 -12.17 2.70
C ALA A 389 -11.89 -11.96 2.58
N LEU A 390 -11.44 -10.71 2.44
CA LEU A 390 -10.02 -10.37 2.42
C LEU A 390 -9.32 -10.70 3.74
N GLY A 391 -9.95 -10.39 4.87
CA GLY A 391 -9.41 -10.73 6.19
C GLY A 391 -9.16 -12.23 6.35
N PHE A 392 -10.09 -13.09 5.97
CA PHE A 392 -9.90 -14.55 6.00
C PHE A 392 -8.85 -15.01 4.98
N ALA A 393 -8.81 -14.44 3.78
CA ALA A 393 -7.83 -14.79 2.77
C ALA A 393 -6.40 -14.48 3.25
N VAL A 394 -6.17 -13.30 3.82
CA VAL A 394 -4.85 -12.91 4.33
C VAL A 394 -4.50 -13.70 5.61
N ALA A 395 -5.46 -13.98 6.49
CA ALA A 395 -5.23 -14.86 7.63
C ALA A 395 -4.72 -16.25 7.20
N LEU A 396 -5.35 -16.83 6.19
CA LEU A 396 -4.91 -18.12 5.63
C LEU A 396 -3.54 -18.01 4.96
N SER A 397 -3.31 -16.96 4.18
CA SER A 397 -2.03 -16.71 3.51
C SER A 397 -0.88 -16.56 4.51
N LEU A 398 -1.08 -15.82 5.61
CA LEU A 398 -0.08 -15.69 6.67
C LEU A 398 0.14 -17.00 7.44
N ALA A 399 -0.90 -17.81 7.64
CA ALA A 399 -0.73 -19.16 8.20
C ALA A 399 0.21 -20.00 7.33
N LEU A 400 -0.03 -20.02 6.01
CA LEU A 400 0.82 -20.73 5.05
C LEU A 400 2.25 -20.16 5.01
N ALA A 401 2.40 -18.84 5.11
CA ALA A 401 3.69 -18.18 5.20
C ALA A 401 4.45 -18.61 6.46
N MET A 402 3.78 -18.71 7.61
CA MET A 402 4.41 -19.19 8.85
C MET A 402 4.77 -20.67 8.77
N VAL A 403 3.93 -21.52 8.18
CA VAL A 403 4.28 -22.93 7.89
C VAL A 403 5.56 -22.98 7.05
N ARG A 404 5.64 -22.17 5.99
CA ARG A 404 6.84 -22.06 5.14
C ARG A 404 8.07 -21.67 5.94
N VAL A 405 7.97 -20.62 6.77
CA VAL A 405 9.10 -20.13 7.60
C VAL A 405 9.58 -21.21 8.56
N LEU A 406 8.66 -21.90 9.23
CA LEU A 406 9.00 -22.94 10.21
C LEU A 406 9.54 -24.24 9.60
N THR A 407 9.15 -24.54 8.35
CA THR A 407 9.54 -25.78 7.65
C THR A 407 10.66 -25.60 6.64
N GLY A 408 10.98 -24.35 6.23
CA GLY A 408 11.99 -24.06 5.22
C GLY A 408 11.58 -24.41 3.77
N ILE A 409 10.29 -24.69 3.53
CA ILE A 409 9.77 -25.01 2.19
C ILE A 409 9.88 -23.78 1.27
N SER A 410 10.22 -23.99 0.01
CA SER A 410 10.30 -22.90 -0.98
C SER A 410 8.93 -22.22 -1.16
N VAL A 411 8.91 -20.90 -1.28
CA VAL A 411 7.70 -20.11 -1.52
C VAL A 411 6.96 -20.51 -2.80
N LEU A 412 7.66 -21.02 -3.80
CA LEU A 412 7.07 -21.46 -5.07
C LEU A 412 6.04 -22.59 -4.92
N TRP A 413 6.18 -23.45 -3.90
CA TRP A 413 5.20 -24.50 -3.61
C TRP A 413 3.83 -23.97 -3.21
N PHE A 414 3.75 -22.74 -2.74
CA PHE A 414 2.50 -22.06 -2.40
C PHE A 414 2.03 -21.14 -3.53
N LEU A 415 2.97 -20.41 -4.16
CA LEU A 415 2.63 -19.43 -5.19
C LEU A 415 2.14 -20.09 -6.48
N ILE A 416 2.85 -21.11 -7.00
CA ILE A 416 2.47 -21.76 -8.27
C ILE A 416 1.06 -22.34 -8.21
N PRO A 417 0.69 -23.18 -7.24
CA PRO A 417 -0.68 -23.69 -7.15
C PRO A 417 -1.71 -22.59 -6.91
N GLY A 418 -1.40 -21.61 -6.04
CA GLY A 418 -2.29 -20.49 -5.73
C GLY A 418 -2.63 -19.68 -6.98
N TYR A 419 -1.62 -19.24 -7.73
CA TYR A 419 -1.83 -18.49 -8.96
C TYR A 419 -2.46 -19.36 -10.07
N ALA A 420 -2.12 -20.63 -10.19
CA ALA A 420 -2.74 -21.53 -11.14
C ALA A 420 -4.25 -21.66 -10.90
N ILE A 421 -4.67 -21.80 -9.64
CA ILE A 421 -6.08 -21.85 -9.26
C ILE A 421 -6.74 -20.49 -9.53
N ALA A 422 -6.16 -19.37 -9.09
CA ALA A 422 -6.72 -18.04 -9.26
C ALA A 422 -6.90 -17.67 -10.75
N LEU A 423 -5.86 -17.91 -11.56
CA LEU A 423 -5.90 -17.67 -12.99
C LEU A 423 -6.88 -18.64 -13.68
N GLY A 424 -6.91 -19.92 -13.29
CA GLY A 424 -7.86 -20.89 -13.82
C GLY A 424 -9.31 -20.46 -13.58
N ILE A 425 -9.65 -20.08 -12.35
CA ILE A 425 -11.00 -19.59 -11.99
C ILE A 425 -11.37 -18.33 -12.76
N SER A 426 -10.42 -17.44 -13.04
CA SER A 426 -10.64 -16.15 -13.71
C SER A 426 -11.27 -16.28 -15.11
N PHE A 427 -11.14 -17.44 -15.77
CA PHE A 427 -11.76 -17.69 -17.07
C PHE A 427 -13.22 -18.10 -16.99
N PHE A 428 -13.70 -18.52 -15.81
CA PHE A 428 -15.05 -18.99 -15.58
C PHE A 428 -15.96 -17.97 -14.85
N VAL A 429 -15.36 -16.90 -14.34
CA VAL A 429 -16.02 -15.86 -13.54
C VAL A 429 -16.24 -14.59 -14.40
N PRO A 430 -17.31 -13.82 -14.21
CA PRO A 430 -17.51 -12.54 -14.88
C PRO A 430 -16.29 -11.61 -14.72
N LYS A 431 -15.96 -10.86 -15.79
CA LYS A 431 -14.73 -10.04 -15.89
C LYS A 431 -14.56 -9.06 -14.73
N ILE A 432 -15.66 -8.46 -14.25
CA ILE A 432 -15.63 -7.50 -13.15
C ILE A 432 -15.16 -8.15 -11.84
N TYR A 433 -15.68 -9.34 -11.51
CA TYR A 433 -15.26 -10.04 -10.27
C TYR A 433 -13.81 -10.50 -10.34
N THR A 434 -13.34 -10.91 -11.52
CA THR A 434 -11.92 -11.20 -11.73
C THR A 434 -11.07 -9.96 -11.48
N ALA A 435 -11.45 -8.83 -12.05
CA ALA A 435 -10.71 -7.58 -11.89
C ALA A 435 -10.68 -7.12 -10.42
N ILE A 436 -11.83 -7.16 -9.74
CA ILE A 436 -11.93 -6.86 -8.31
C ILE A 436 -11.06 -7.80 -7.47
N ALA A 437 -11.11 -9.11 -7.74
CA ALA A 437 -10.36 -10.10 -6.96
C ALA A 437 -8.84 -9.92 -7.11
N PHE A 438 -8.35 -9.67 -8.32
CA PHE A 438 -6.93 -9.44 -8.55
C PHE A 438 -6.46 -8.06 -8.06
N ASP A 439 -7.28 -7.01 -8.16
CA ASP A 439 -6.98 -5.72 -7.54
C ASP A 439 -6.91 -5.86 -6.01
N ALA A 440 -7.84 -6.61 -5.43
CA ALA A 440 -7.85 -6.88 -3.99
C ALA A 440 -6.66 -7.74 -3.52
N GLY A 441 -6.18 -8.64 -4.37
CA GLY A 441 -4.97 -9.42 -4.10
C GLY A 441 -3.68 -8.63 -4.31
N GLY A 442 -3.73 -7.52 -5.06
CA GLY A 442 -2.61 -6.60 -5.24
C GLY A 442 -2.50 -5.55 -4.13
N VAL A 443 -3.58 -5.24 -3.43
CA VAL A 443 -3.64 -4.33 -2.28
C VAL A 443 -3.34 -5.10 -1.00
#